data_8bd4e289706952d8ef478d3d9e07e4cc
#
_entry.id   8bd4e289706952d8ef478d3d9e07e4cc
#
_cell.length_a   1.000
_cell.length_b   1.000
_cell.length_c   1.000
_cell.angle_alpha   90.00
_cell.angle_beta   90.00
_cell.angle_gamma   90.00
#
_symmetry.space_group_name_H-M   'P 1'
#
loop_
_entity.id
_entity.type
_entity.pdbx_description
1 polymer ?
#
loop_
_entity_poly.entity_id
_entity_poly.type
_entity_poly.pdbx_seq_one_letter_code
_entity_poly.pdbx_strand_id
1 'polypeptide(L)'
;YEIGVRLVGSEMCIRDSVEPGTIVVSGSLPLENDSGEISGYEYCSSDADVWIRTTLDYKDVFSKRKNVLQKSGKKRYGISLVLGRYQMHLFDTVKKNTLCTGEYYDPRIGRDFYLPFQLIVRTQEDCKWQEIPCTREEIRRIAQQRLEGYCKNLEKNAIQIQEKSVIIKASVTEISVEGTLEALVKASRRTETEKIKKQEGTGTYGIDTTNVGHSD
;
A
#
# COMPACT_ATOMS: atom_id res chain seq x y z
N TYR A 1 -7.11 -22.63 -3.68
CA TYR A 1 -5.88 -22.79 -4.48
C TYR A 1 -5.03 -23.85 -3.81
N GLU A 2 -4.82 -24.96 -4.48
CA GLU A 2 -3.90 -25.99 -4.04
C GLU A 2 -2.47 -25.46 -4.25
N ILE A 3 -1.76 -25.22 -3.16
CA ILE A 3 -0.34 -24.90 -3.20
C ILE A 3 0.37 -26.26 -3.28
N GLY A 4 0.77 -26.65 -4.50
CA GLY A 4 1.66 -27.76 -4.71
C GLY A 4 3.08 -27.39 -4.28
N VAL A 5 3.39 -27.50 -3.00
CA VAL A 5 4.77 -27.36 -2.50
C VAL A 5 5.37 -28.75 -2.43
N ARG A 6 6.38 -28.99 -3.26
CA ARG A 6 7.19 -30.18 -3.19
C ARG A 6 8.26 -29.96 -2.12
N LEU A 7 7.96 -30.36 -0.90
CA LEU A 7 8.90 -30.31 0.22
C LEU A 7 9.68 -31.62 0.27
N VAL A 8 10.99 -31.51 0.25
CA VAL A 8 11.88 -32.58 0.65
C VAL A 8 12.03 -32.46 2.16
N GLY A 9 11.32 -33.29 2.89
CA GLY A 9 11.52 -33.58 4.31
C GLY A 9 11.06 -32.50 5.29
N SER A 10 9.75 -32.25 5.41
CA SER A 10 9.16 -31.71 6.63
C SER A 10 7.63 -31.73 6.54
N GLU A 11 6.98 -31.78 7.67
CA GLU A 11 5.52 -31.68 7.77
C GLU A 11 5.06 -30.32 7.26
N MET A 12 4.16 -30.30 6.30
CA MET A 12 3.55 -29.11 5.75
C MET A 12 2.13 -28.98 6.31
N CYS A 13 1.93 -28.01 7.19
CA CYS A 13 0.61 -27.59 7.62
C CYS A 13 -0.01 -26.66 6.58
N ILE A 14 -0.90 -27.20 5.73
CA ILE A 14 -1.70 -26.38 4.81
C ILE A 14 -2.95 -25.94 5.56
N ARG A 15 -3.17 -24.60 5.67
CA ARG A 15 -4.35 -23.95 6.26
C ARG A 15 -4.40 -23.89 7.79
N ASP A 16 -3.31 -23.99 8.50
CA ASP A 16 -3.29 -23.72 9.93
C ASP A 16 -3.10 -22.24 10.23
N SER A 17 -3.62 -21.81 11.37
CA SER A 17 -3.31 -20.49 11.88
C SER A 17 -1.93 -20.54 12.53
N VAL A 18 -1.05 -19.61 12.14
CA VAL A 18 0.33 -19.53 12.63
C VAL A 18 0.51 -18.26 13.44
N GLU A 19 1.27 -18.36 14.53
CA GLU A 19 1.66 -17.22 15.34
C GLU A 19 3.02 -16.66 14.88
N PRO A 20 3.30 -15.37 15.16
CA PRO A 20 4.61 -14.80 14.87
C PRO A 20 5.74 -15.59 15.56
N GLY A 21 6.71 -16.05 14.77
CA GLY A 21 7.83 -16.84 15.26
C GLY A 21 7.68 -18.37 15.10
N THR A 22 6.53 -18.85 14.64
CA THR A 22 6.33 -20.28 14.34
C THR A 22 7.26 -20.73 13.21
N ILE A 23 7.94 -21.86 13.41
CA ILE A 23 8.74 -22.51 12.38
C ILE A 23 7.78 -23.26 11.44
N VAL A 24 7.62 -22.74 10.23
CA VAL A 24 6.72 -23.33 9.22
C VAL A 24 7.42 -24.45 8.44
N VAL A 25 8.73 -24.30 8.19
CA VAL A 25 9.55 -25.28 7.50
C VAL A 25 10.81 -25.54 8.31
N SER A 26 10.97 -26.78 8.80
CA SER A 26 12.12 -27.19 9.58
C SER A 26 13.26 -27.68 8.67
N GLY A 27 14.49 -27.29 8.99
CA GLY A 27 15.70 -27.83 8.37
C GLY A 27 16.23 -29.07 9.07
N SER A 28 15.56 -29.59 10.09
CA SER A 28 15.92 -30.83 10.78
C SER A 28 15.04 -31.99 10.32
N LEU A 29 15.65 -33.03 9.76
CA LEU A 29 14.97 -34.23 9.29
C LEU A 29 15.21 -35.36 10.30
N PRO A 30 14.16 -35.95 10.90
CA PRO A 30 14.34 -37.12 11.74
C PRO A 30 14.75 -38.32 10.89
N LEU A 31 15.76 -39.05 11.35
CA LEU A 31 16.17 -40.32 10.77
C LEU A 31 15.52 -41.44 11.59
N GLU A 32 14.60 -42.16 10.97
CA GLU A 32 13.92 -43.29 11.59
C GLU A 32 14.68 -44.58 11.28
N ASN A 33 14.75 -45.49 12.27
CA ASN A 33 15.23 -46.84 12.08
C ASN A 33 14.10 -47.75 11.55
N ASP A 34 14.44 -49.01 11.23
CA ASP A 34 13.48 -50.00 10.71
C ASP A 34 12.31 -50.29 11.69
N SER A 35 12.46 -49.88 12.95
CA SER A 35 11.42 -50.00 13.99
C SER A 35 10.54 -48.77 14.12
N GLY A 36 10.76 -47.71 13.32
CA GLY A 36 10.03 -46.45 13.41
C GLY A 36 10.47 -45.52 14.55
N GLU A 37 11.61 -45.78 15.19
CA GLU A 37 12.17 -44.93 16.22
C GLU A 37 13.19 -43.93 15.64
N ILE A 38 13.17 -42.68 16.14
CA ILE A 38 14.10 -41.65 15.71
C ILE A 38 15.50 -41.95 16.19
N SER A 39 16.39 -42.39 15.29
CA SER A 39 17.79 -42.71 15.57
C SER A 39 18.70 -41.48 15.55
N GLY A 40 18.30 -40.40 14.88
CA GLY A 40 19.07 -39.18 14.76
C GLY A 40 18.33 -38.09 13.99
N TYR A 41 19.04 -37.00 13.70
CA TYR A 41 18.55 -35.92 12.88
C TYR A 41 19.59 -35.56 11.83
N GLU A 42 19.14 -35.40 10.60
CA GLU A 42 19.95 -34.83 9.53
C GLU A 42 19.55 -33.34 9.39
N TYR A 43 20.53 -32.46 9.23
CA TYR A 43 20.30 -31.03 9.12
C TYR A 43 20.56 -30.57 7.69
N CYS A 44 19.56 -30.00 7.06
CA CYS A 44 19.64 -29.44 5.72
C CYS A 44 19.20 -28.00 5.68
N SER A 45 19.60 -27.27 4.64
CA SER A 45 19.08 -25.94 4.37
C SER A 45 17.69 -26.07 3.75
N SER A 46 16.68 -25.55 4.43
CA SER A 46 15.32 -25.47 3.89
C SER A 46 15.15 -24.20 3.06
N ASP A 47 14.47 -24.29 1.92
CA ASP A 47 14.08 -23.16 1.09
C ASP A 47 12.61 -23.29 0.71
N ALA A 48 11.82 -22.28 1.08
CA ALA A 48 10.40 -22.27 0.80
C ALA A 48 9.87 -20.84 0.66
N ASP A 49 8.90 -20.68 -0.23
CA ASP A 49 8.09 -19.47 -0.34
C ASP A 49 6.83 -19.62 0.50
N VAL A 50 6.77 -18.88 1.60
CA VAL A 50 5.63 -18.90 2.52
C VAL A 50 4.76 -17.68 2.28
N TRP A 51 3.48 -17.93 2.01
CA TRP A 51 2.48 -16.89 1.84
C TRP A 51 1.45 -16.98 2.97
N ILE A 52 1.26 -15.87 3.67
CA ILE A 52 0.33 -15.78 4.80
C ILE A 52 -0.86 -14.93 4.38
N ARG A 53 -2.07 -15.46 4.57
CA ARG A 53 -3.28 -14.67 4.48
C ARG A 53 -3.46 -13.88 5.76
N THR A 54 -3.58 -12.58 5.63
CA THR A 54 -3.76 -11.67 6.76
C THR A 54 -4.84 -10.64 6.46
N THR A 55 -5.45 -10.12 7.50
CA THR A 55 -6.41 -9.03 7.41
C THR A 55 -5.74 -7.73 7.82
N LEU A 56 -5.83 -6.73 6.96
CA LEU A 56 -5.30 -5.39 7.19
C LEU A 56 -6.47 -4.43 7.42
N ASP A 57 -6.41 -3.66 8.49
CA ASP A 57 -7.38 -2.61 8.75
C ASP A 57 -7.07 -1.37 7.91
N TYR A 58 -8.07 -0.88 7.21
CA TYR A 58 -8.02 0.36 6.46
C TYR A 58 -8.84 1.43 7.16
N LYS A 59 -8.22 2.57 7.42
CA LYS A 59 -8.90 3.75 7.96
C LYS A 59 -8.35 5.01 7.30
N ASP A 60 -9.26 5.80 6.72
CA ASP A 60 -8.94 7.12 6.14
C ASP A 60 -10.03 8.12 6.53
N VAL A 61 -9.61 9.37 6.75
CA VAL A 61 -10.51 10.46 7.11
C VAL A 61 -10.19 11.67 6.25
N PHE A 62 -11.23 12.27 5.67
CA PHE A 62 -11.07 13.49 4.91
C PHE A 62 -12.26 14.45 5.08
N SER A 63 -12.03 15.73 4.78
CA SER A 63 -13.05 16.75 4.93
C SER A 63 -14.21 16.57 3.94
N LYS A 64 -15.43 16.79 4.41
CA LYS A 64 -16.64 16.84 3.59
C LYS A 64 -16.71 18.11 2.73
N ARG A 65 -15.82 19.09 2.96
CA ARG A 65 -15.75 20.34 2.24
C ARG A 65 -14.48 20.41 1.40
N LYS A 66 -14.59 21.04 0.24
CA LYS A 66 -13.44 21.32 -0.64
C LYS A 66 -13.33 22.82 -0.88
N ASN A 67 -12.09 23.28 -0.99
CA ASN A 67 -11.81 24.65 -1.39
C ASN A 67 -11.84 24.73 -2.92
N VAL A 68 -12.72 25.55 -3.45
CA VAL A 68 -12.83 25.80 -4.89
C VAL A 68 -12.57 27.27 -5.16
N LEU A 69 -11.81 27.52 -6.20
CA LEU A 69 -11.56 28.87 -6.67
C LEU A 69 -12.76 29.35 -7.48
N GLN A 70 -13.61 30.19 -6.86
CA GLN A 70 -14.80 30.73 -7.51
C GLN A 70 -14.50 32.10 -8.11
N LYS A 71 -14.98 32.30 -9.33
CA LYS A 71 -14.89 33.59 -10.02
C LYS A 71 -15.70 34.66 -9.31
N SER A 72 -15.06 35.79 -9.05
CA SER A 72 -15.71 36.95 -8.36
C SER A 72 -16.51 37.84 -9.30
N GLY A 73 -16.48 37.60 -10.61
CA GLY A 73 -17.15 38.41 -11.61
C GLY A 73 -16.44 39.73 -11.97
N LYS A 74 -15.42 40.14 -11.21
CA LYS A 74 -14.65 41.34 -11.54
C LYS A 74 -13.60 40.99 -12.59
N LYS A 75 -13.81 41.54 -13.81
CA LYS A 75 -12.91 41.34 -14.95
C LYS A 75 -12.03 42.59 -15.12
N ARG A 76 -10.77 42.34 -15.45
CA ARG A 76 -9.78 43.35 -15.86
C ARG A 76 -9.18 42.91 -17.17
N TYR A 77 -8.86 43.90 -17.99
CA TYR A 77 -8.29 43.63 -19.31
C TYR A 77 -6.84 44.16 -19.33
N GLY A 78 -5.95 43.34 -19.87
CA GLY A 78 -4.56 43.71 -20.15
C GLY A 78 -4.31 43.54 -21.63
N ILE A 79 -3.47 44.38 -22.19
CA ILE A 79 -3.07 44.32 -23.61
C ILE A 79 -1.57 44.15 -23.66
N SER A 80 -1.10 43.21 -24.47
CA SER A 80 0.31 43.02 -24.79
C SER A 80 0.55 43.06 -26.28
N LEU A 81 1.60 43.72 -26.68
CA LEU A 81 2.06 43.78 -28.04
C LEU A 81 3.28 42.88 -28.22
N VAL A 82 3.26 42.01 -29.22
CA VAL A 82 4.38 41.14 -29.57
C VAL A 82 4.93 41.56 -30.94
N LEU A 83 6.18 41.98 -30.98
CA LEU A 83 6.89 42.34 -32.20
C LEU A 83 8.12 41.43 -32.35
N GLY A 84 7.99 40.40 -33.19
CA GLY A 84 9.03 39.39 -33.32
C GLY A 84 9.37 38.74 -31.98
N ARG A 85 10.60 38.94 -31.48
CA ARG A 85 11.06 38.42 -30.18
C ARG A 85 10.76 39.35 -28.98
N TYR A 86 10.25 40.56 -29.22
CA TYR A 86 9.99 41.54 -28.17
C TYR A 86 8.52 41.52 -27.79
N GLN A 87 8.24 41.45 -26.48
CA GLN A 87 6.90 41.53 -25.90
C GLN A 87 6.83 42.73 -24.98
N MET A 88 5.89 43.61 -25.25
CA MET A 88 5.60 44.79 -24.43
C MET A 88 4.25 44.61 -23.75
N HIS A 89 4.20 44.80 -22.45
CA HIS A 89 2.96 44.74 -21.68
C HIS A 89 2.42 46.13 -21.43
N LEU A 90 1.27 46.41 -22.07
CA LEU A 90 0.56 47.65 -21.87
C LEU A 90 -0.57 47.39 -20.86
N PHE A 91 -0.61 47.86 -19.70
CA PHE A 91 -1.68 47.66 -18.70
C PHE A 91 -1.80 46.25 -18.13
N ASP A 92 -0.70 45.55 -17.88
CA ASP A 92 -0.75 44.20 -17.33
C ASP A 92 -0.33 44.20 -15.86
N THR A 93 -1.32 44.14 -14.95
CA THR A 93 -1.07 43.94 -13.50
C THR A 93 -1.60 42.59 -13.08
N VAL A 94 -0.78 41.55 -13.16
CA VAL A 94 -1.16 40.21 -12.70
C VAL A 94 -1.22 40.20 -11.19
N LYS A 95 -2.42 39.96 -10.63
CA LYS A 95 -2.60 39.75 -9.20
C LYS A 95 -2.63 38.26 -8.88
N LYS A 96 -2.27 37.92 -7.63
CA LYS A 96 -2.45 36.57 -7.10
C LYS A 96 -3.95 36.23 -7.10
N ASN A 97 -4.28 34.97 -7.35
CA ASN A 97 -5.64 34.43 -7.39
C ASN A 97 -6.53 35.03 -8.51
N THR A 98 -5.97 35.22 -9.69
CA THR A 98 -6.70 35.61 -10.88
C THR A 98 -6.65 34.49 -11.93
N LEU A 99 -7.76 34.23 -12.60
CA LEU A 99 -7.79 33.39 -13.79
C LEU A 99 -7.50 34.29 -14.99
N CYS A 100 -6.43 33.96 -15.75
CA CYS A 100 -6.04 34.72 -16.93
C CYS A 100 -6.38 33.92 -18.19
N THR A 101 -7.11 34.54 -19.10
CA THR A 101 -7.38 34.00 -20.45
C THR A 101 -6.79 34.99 -21.45
N GLY A 102 -6.01 34.49 -22.43
CA GLY A 102 -5.42 35.33 -23.48
C GLY A 102 -6.00 34.97 -24.84
N GLU A 103 -6.39 35.97 -25.57
CA GLU A 103 -6.77 35.86 -26.97
C GLU A 103 -5.73 36.57 -27.83
N TYR A 104 -5.33 35.91 -28.93
CA TYR A 104 -4.32 36.41 -29.85
C TYR A 104 -5.00 37.00 -31.10
N TYR A 105 -4.61 38.20 -31.45
CA TYR A 105 -5.12 38.88 -32.62
C TYR A 105 -3.93 39.22 -33.53
N ASP A 106 -4.03 38.83 -34.80
CA ASP A 106 -3.12 39.23 -35.85
C ASP A 106 -3.74 40.40 -36.62
N PRO A 107 -3.36 41.67 -36.32
CA PRO A 107 -3.94 42.81 -37.00
C PRO A 107 -3.60 42.82 -38.47
N ARG A 108 -4.60 43.17 -39.30
CA ARG A 108 -4.39 43.24 -40.77
C ARG A 108 -5.01 44.50 -41.32
N ILE A 109 -4.40 45.04 -42.38
CA ILE A 109 -4.88 46.14 -43.17
C ILE A 109 -5.39 45.60 -44.49
N GLY A 110 -6.69 45.77 -44.78
CA GLY A 110 -7.28 45.19 -45.98
C GLY A 110 -7.42 43.66 -45.91
N ARG A 111 -7.35 42.99 -47.07
CA ARG A 111 -7.50 41.51 -47.12
C ARG A 111 -6.19 40.74 -46.97
N ASP A 112 -5.06 41.32 -47.41
CA ASP A 112 -3.85 40.53 -47.64
C ASP A 112 -2.60 41.04 -46.88
N PHE A 113 -2.72 42.18 -46.15
CA PHE A 113 -1.56 42.75 -45.48
C PHE A 113 -1.69 42.56 -43.96
N TYR A 114 -0.86 41.64 -43.42
CA TYR A 114 -0.72 41.44 -41.96
C TYR A 114 0.34 42.39 -41.41
N LEU A 115 0.01 43.00 -40.28
CA LEU A 115 0.98 43.84 -39.58
C LEU A 115 2.04 42.98 -38.90
N PRO A 116 3.30 43.43 -38.79
CA PRO A 116 4.41 42.64 -38.25
C PRO A 116 4.37 42.55 -36.71
N PHE A 117 3.20 42.62 -36.09
CA PHE A 117 3.00 42.48 -34.67
C PHE A 117 1.71 41.74 -34.36
N GLN A 118 1.70 41.06 -33.20
CA GLN A 118 0.53 40.41 -32.66
C GLN A 118 0.02 41.16 -31.40
N LEU A 119 -1.25 41.19 -31.22
CA LEU A 119 -1.90 41.80 -30.08
C LEU A 119 -2.48 40.69 -29.23
N ILE A 120 -2.09 40.67 -27.95
CA ILE A 120 -2.63 39.73 -26.97
C ILE A 120 -3.55 40.50 -26.04
N VAL A 121 -4.84 40.16 -26.08
CA VAL A 121 -5.82 40.67 -25.13
C VAL A 121 -5.96 39.65 -24.03
N ARG A 122 -5.57 40.01 -22.81
CA ARG A 122 -5.71 39.18 -21.62
C ARG A 122 -6.92 39.62 -20.81
N THR A 123 -7.79 38.69 -20.55
CA THR A 123 -8.89 38.88 -19.59
C THR A 123 -8.49 38.25 -18.26
N GLN A 124 -8.43 39.07 -17.23
CA GLN A 124 -8.13 38.63 -15.85
C GLN A 124 -9.41 38.68 -15.05
N GLU A 125 -9.80 37.56 -14.48
CA GLU A 125 -10.97 37.46 -13.61
C GLU A 125 -10.55 37.17 -12.18
N ASP A 126 -10.92 38.07 -11.25
CA ASP A 126 -10.59 37.89 -9.83
C ASP A 126 -11.31 36.65 -9.28
N CYS A 127 -10.59 35.80 -8.60
CA CYS A 127 -11.12 34.59 -8.00
C CYS A 127 -10.98 34.63 -6.48
N LYS A 128 -11.93 34.05 -5.79
CA LYS A 128 -11.91 33.89 -4.34
C LYS A 128 -12.01 32.40 -3.99
N TRP A 129 -11.27 32.00 -2.99
CA TRP A 129 -11.43 30.67 -2.43
C TRP A 129 -12.72 30.59 -1.65
N GLN A 130 -13.55 29.61 -1.97
CA GLN A 130 -14.80 29.33 -1.27
C GLN A 130 -14.85 27.86 -0.89
N GLU A 131 -15.22 27.60 0.35
CA GLU A 131 -15.47 26.24 0.82
C GLU A 131 -16.89 25.82 0.41
N ILE A 132 -16.97 24.78 -0.38
CA ILE A 132 -18.22 24.17 -0.79
C ILE A 132 -18.31 22.73 -0.32
N PRO A 133 -19.50 22.23 0.04
CA PRO A 133 -19.67 20.84 0.39
C PRO A 133 -19.42 19.94 -0.84
N CYS A 134 -18.77 18.80 -0.62
CA CYS A 134 -18.61 17.77 -1.64
C CYS A 134 -19.94 17.07 -1.90
N THR A 135 -20.23 16.77 -3.16
CA THR A 135 -21.38 15.93 -3.53
C THR A 135 -21.13 14.47 -3.13
N ARG A 136 -22.22 13.68 -3.04
CA ARG A 136 -22.12 12.25 -2.71
C ARG A 136 -21.24 11.47 -3.71
N GLU A 137 -21.31 11.83 -4.97
CA GLU A 137 -20.50 11.22 -6.04
C GLU A 137 -19.02 11.58 -5.91
N GLU A 138 -18.73 12.85 -5.58
CA GLU A 138 -17.36 13.30 -5.34
C GLU A 138 -16.75 12.61 -4.13
N ILE A 139 -17.50 12.46 -3.03
CA ILE A 139 -17.06 11.74 -1.84
C ILE A 139 -16.70 10.30 -2.20
N ARG A 140 -17.57 9.60 -2.94
CA ARG A 140 -17.33 8.23 -3.39
C ARG A 140 -16.09 8.14 -4.26
N ARG A 141 -15.91 9.05 -5.21
CA ARG A 141 -14.74 9.09 -6.10
C ARG A 141 -13.44 9.32 -5.32
N ILE A 142 -13.45 10.28 -4.37
CA ILE A 142 -12.27 10.57 -3.53
C ILE A 142 -11.92 9.35 -2.67
N ALA A 143 -12.90 8.74 -2.02
CA ALA A 143 -12.72 7.55 -1.20
C ALA A 143 -12.12 6.39 -2.02
N GLN A 144 -12.67 6.15 -3.21
CA GLN A 144 -12.19 5.12 -4.12
C GLN A 144 -10.75 5.40 -4.57
N GLN A 145 -10.44 6.62 -4.99
CA GLN A 145 -9.10 7.01 -5.44
C GLN A 145 -8.05 6.85 -4.33
N ARG A 146 -8.40 7.19 -3.08
CA ARG A 146 -7.51 7.03 -1.94
C ARG A 146 -7.29 5.57 -1.58
N LEU A 147 -8.36 4.77 -1.57
CA LEU A 147 -8.27 3.32 -1.36
C LEU A 147 -7.42 2.64 -2.45
N GLU A 148 -7.63 2.99 -3.71
CA GLU A 148 -6.81 2.47 -4.81
C GLU A 148 -5.33 2.88 -4.67
N GLY A 149 -5.07 4.11 -4.25
CA GLY A 149 -3.71 4.58 -3.95
C GLY A 149 -3.05 3.79 -2.83
N TYR A 150 -3.79 3.49 -1.77
CA TYR A 150 -3.34 2.64 -0.66
C TYR A 150 -3.05 1.21 -1.13
N CYS A 151 -3.97 0.61 -1.89
CA CYS A 151 -3.79 -0.72 -2.46
C CYS A 151 -2.54 -0.81 -3.35
N LYS A 152 -2.34 0.15 -4.25
CA LYS A 152 -1.14 0.21 -5.10
C LYS A 152 0.15 0.33 -4.29
N ASN A 153 0.11 1.00 -3.14
CA ASN A 153 1.27 1.08 -2.25
C ASN A 153 1.57 -0.26 -1.57
N LEU A 154 0.54 -1.00 -1.16
CA LEU A 154 0.68 -2.36 -0.64
C LEU A 154 1.23 -3.33 -1.71
N GLU A 155 0.73 -3.26 -2.93
CA GLU A 155 1.22 -4.07 -4.06
C GLU A 155 2.70 -3.82 -4.37
N LYS A 156 3.17 -2.57 -4.28
CA LYS A 156 4.60 -2.23 -4.42
C LYS A 156 5.48 -2.90 -3.34
N ASN A 157 4.91 -3.19 -2.19
CA ASN A 157 5.57 -3.89 -1.09
C ASN A 157 5.36 -5.42 -1.17
N ALA A 158 5.02 -5.95 -2.34
CA ALA A 158 4.78 -7.37 -2.60
C ALA A 158 3.62 -7.97 -1.78
N ILE A 159 2.65 -7.15 -1.37
CA ILE A 159 1.42 -7.57 -0.70
C ILE A 159 0.32 -7.70 -1.76
N GLN A 160 -0.25 -8.88 -1.90
CA GLN A 160 -1.33 -9.13 -2.86
C GLN A 160 -2.69 -9.02 -2.17
N ILE A 161 -3.54 -8.12 -2.64
CA ILE A 161 -4.87 -7.90 -2.07
C ILE A 161 -5.86 -8.85 -2.75
N GLN A 162 -6.56 -9.64 -1.95
CA GLN A 162 -7.55 -10.62 -2.42
C GLN A 162 -8.97 -10.05 -2.37
N GLU A 163 -9.34 -9.45 -1.24
CA GLU A 163 -10.68 -8.93 -1.03
C GLU A 163 -10.64 -7.57 -0.32
N LYS A 164 -11.66 -6.74 -0.59
CA LYS A 164 -11.81 -5.39 -0.04
C LYS A 164 -13.22 -5.24 0.50
N SER A 165 -13.35 -5.02 1.79
CA SER A 165 -14.62 -4.72 2.45
C SER A 165 -14.52 -3.37 3.15
N VAL A 166 -15.06 -2.31 2.52
CA VAL A 166 -14.89 -0.93 3.00
C VAL A 166 -16.22 -0.21 3.07
N ILE A 167 -16.45 0.48 4.17
CA ILE A 167 -17.68 1.24 4.45
C ILE A 167 -17.33 2.73 4.54
N ILE A 168 -18.14 3.57 3.90
CA ILE A 168 -18.02 5.02 3.96
C ILE A 168 -19.03 5.54 4.99
N LYS A 169 -18.55 6.16 6.06
CA LYS A 169 -19.34 6.82 7.09
C LYS A 169 -19.25 8.34 6.95
N ALA A 170 -20.37 9.00 6.85
CA ALA A 170 -20.42 10.47 6.74
C ALA A 170 -20.81 11.09 8.07
N SER A 171 -19.97 11.96 8.61
CA SER A 171 -20.26 12.84 9.73
C SER A 171 -20.70 14.23 9.23
N VAL A 172 -20.88 15.17 10.15
CA VAL A 172 -21.28 16.55 9.82
C VAL A 172 -20.18 17.27 9.03
N THR A 173 -18.92 17.11 9.44
CA THR A 173 -17.76 17.83 8.90
C THR A 173 -16.80 16.95 8.12
N GLU A 174 -16.75 15.64 8.43
CA GLU A 174 -15.76 14.71 7.96
C GLU A 174 -16.40 13.44 7.37
N ILE A 175 -15.66 12.81 6.50
CA ILE A 175 -15.96 11.50 5.94
C ILE A 175 -14.90 10.53 6.47
N SER A 176 -15.35 9.46 7.14
CA SER A 176 -14.51 8.34 7.54
C SER A 176 -14.75 7.16 6.61
N VAL A 177 -13.68 6.58 6.12
CA VAL A 177 -13.68 5.38 5.28
C VAL A 177 -12.96 4.30 6.08
N GLU A 178 -13.69 3.28 6.49
CA GLU A 178 -13.18 2.22 7.36
C GLU A 178 -13.52 0.86 6.77
N GLY A 179 -12.60 -0.09 6.94
CA GLY A 179 -12.84 -1.45 6.45
C GLY A 179 -11.65 -2.35 6.62
N THR A 180 -11.78 -3.53 6.05
CA THR A 180 -10.77 -4.58 6.09
C THR A 180 -10.37 -5.00 4.69
N LEU A 181 -9.09 -5.30 4.52
CA LEU A 181 -8.51 -5.81 3.29
C LEU A 181 -7.92 -7.18 3.57
N GLU A 182 -8.38 -8.20 2.88
CA GLU A 182 -7.72 -9.50 2.90
C GLU A 182 -6.53 -9.48 1.95
N ALA A 183 -5.37 -9.83 2.46
CA ALA A 183 -4.12 -9.78 1.72
C ALA A 183 -3.29 -11.04 1.90
N LEU A 184 -2.53 -11.40 0.86
CA LEU A 184 -1.48 -12.39 0.90
C LEU A 184 -0.14 -11.67 1.00
N VAL A 185 0.61 -11.99 2.04
CA VAL A 185 1.93 -11.41 2.31
C VAL A 185 2.96 -12.52 2.23
N LYS A 186 4.03 -12.29 1.47
CA LYS A 186 5.19 -13.20 1.51
C LYS A 186 5.92 -12.97 2.83
N ALA A 187 5.86 -13.94 3.73
CA ALA A 187 6.39 -13.85 5.07
C ALA A 187 7.30 -15.05 5.35
N SER A 188 8.52 -15.00 4.82
CA SER A 188 9.55 -15.98 5.15
C SER A 188 10.80 -15.28 5.66
N ARG A 189 11.28 -15.71 6.81
CA ARG A 189 12.58 -15.35 7.35
C ARG A 189 13.35 -16.63 7.62
N ARG A 190 14.56 -16.71 7.12
CA ARG A 190 15.47 -17.81 7.46
C ARG A 190 16.07 -17.56 8.84
N THR A 191 16.03 -18.58 9.68
CA THR A 191 16.69 -18.61 10.99
C THR A 191 17.59 -19.85 11.04
N GLU A 192 18.66 -19.80 11.82
CA GLU A 192 19.48 -20.99 12.08
C GLU A 192 18.65 -21.99 12.87
N THR A 193 18.72 -23.26 12.44
CA THR A 193 18.06 -24.38 13.15
C THR A 193 18.86 -24.73 14.37
N GLU A 194 18.24 -24.69 15.56
CA GLU A 194 18.89 -25.20 16.77
C GLU A 194 19.11 -26.71 16.68
N LYS A 195 20.34 -27.14 16.95
CA LYS A 195 20.67 -28.57 17.00
C LYS A 195 19.96 -29.21 18.17
N ILE A 196 19.12 -30.20 17.90
CA ILE A 196 18.44 -31.00 18.90
C ILE A 196 19.49 -31.84 19.62
N LYS A 197 19.76 -31.59 20.91
CA LYS A 197 20.65 -32.41 21.72
C LYS A 197 19.97 -33.74 21.98
N LYS A 198 20.66 -34.84 21.61
CA LYS A 198 20.22 -36.17 21.98
C LYS A 198 20.20 -36.24 23.50
N GLN A 199 19.03 -36.44 24.12
CA GLN A 199 18.96 -36.81 25.52
C GLN A 199 19.54 -38.23 25.60
N GLU A 200 20.76 -38.31 26.10
CA GLU A 200 21.31 -39.60 26.52
C GLU A 200 20.46 -40.07 27.70
N GLY A 201 19.60 -41.04 27.42
CA GLY A 201 18.84 -41.71 28.45
C GLY A 201 19.81 -42.43 29.35
N THR A 202 20.02 -41.90 30.55
CA THR A 202 20.66 -42.62 31.65
C THR A 202 19.73 -43.77 32.07
N GLY A 203 19.91 -44.90 31.35
CA GLY A 203 19.36 -46.17 31.80
C GLY A 203 20.09 -46.61 33.07
N THR A 204 19.59 -46.20 34.24
CA THR A 204 20.02 -46.77 35.52
C THR A 204 19.38 -48.17 35.65
N TYR A 205 20.12 -49.20 35.30
CA TYR A 205 19.78 -50.55 35.68
C TYR A 205 19.97 -50.66 37.21
N GLY A 206 18.91 -50.54 37.98
CA GLY A 206 18.87 -50.92 39.38
C GLY A 206 18.92 -52.43 39.51
N ILE A 207 20.10 -52.95 39.87
CA ILE A 207 20.21 -54.31 40.32
C ILE A 207 19.69 -54.34 41.74
N ASP A 208 18.46 -54.84 41.94
CA ASP A 208 17.91 -55.19 43.22
C ASP A 208 18.60 -56.47 43.76
N THR A 209 19.56 -56.29 44.59
CA THR A 209 20.08 -57.36 45.42
C THR A 209 19.21 -57.46 46.66
N THR A 210 18.23 -58.35 46.62
CA THR A 210 17.51 -58.81 47.77
C THR A 210 18.44 -59.44 48.78
N ASN A 211 18.67 -58.77 49.85
CA ASN A 211 19.40 -59.29 51.00
C ASN A 211 18.44 -60.08 51.89
N VAL A 212 18.61 -61.41 51.87
CA VAL A 212 17.98 -62.31 52.82
C VAL A 212 18.71 -62.19 54.17
N GLY A 213 18.09 -61.55 55.13
CA GLY A 213 18.54 -61.46 56.48
C GLY A 213 17.90 -62.57 57.32
N HIS A 214 18.75 -63.41 57.85
CA HIS A 214 18.41 -64.50 58.78
C HIS A 214 18.19 -63.94 60.20
N SER A 215 17.22 -64.49 60.78
CA SER A 215 16.86 -64.56 62.26
C SER A 215 18.04 -64.58 63.20
N ASP A 216 17.89 -63.90 64.33
CA ASP A 216 17.71 -64.49 65.67
C ASP A 216 17.07 -63.46 66.63
#